data_88b1898f277f3e8f448f256de74ccef0
#
_entry.id   88b1898f277f3e8f448f256de74ccef0
#
_cell.length_a   1.000
_cell.length_b   1.000
_cell.length_c   1.000
_cell.angle_alpha   90.00
_cell.angle_beta   90.00
_cell.angle_gamma   90.00
#
_symmetry.space_group_name_H-M   'P 1'
#
loop_
_entity.id
_entity.type
_entity.pdbx_description
1 polymer ?
#
loop_
_entity_poly.entity_id
_entity_poly.type
_entity_poly.pdbx_seq_one_letter_code
_entity_poly.pdbx_strand_id
1 'polypeptide(L)'
;QAQFKAVGVKTPVACRFDEFTSDVFENRYLRAAVRLSLRVPGVLPEDRQRLMRLLAGFEGVADVPVRADDLNSVVFTRLNQHYEPALRLAHLLLAHLTLMDQQGETGASSFLLDMNDLFERFVEHRLGRALRGRLEVAGQLGTHLAFGQQVWMKPDLRFQRLGTDVFVGDIKYKLTADARGRSSDYYQLLAYTTALDLPEGVLIYALVDGGRPERSVKVKHAGKTLHTFAIDLTGGVDDVDNAIEELADWIWARSFQQIGLS
;
A
#
# COMPACT_ATOMS: atom_id res chain seq x y z
N GLN A 1 5.22 32.91 -23.55
CA GLN A 1 5.20 34.37 -23.30
C GLN A 1 4.53 35.05 -24.48
N ALA A 2 3.31 35.54 -24.30
CA ALA A 2 2.65 36.38 -25.30
C ALA A 2 3.07 37.83 -25.07
N GLN A 3 3.52 38.48 -26.13
CA GLN A 3 3.87 39.89 -26.09
C GLN A 3 2.71 40.70 -26.66
N PHE A 4 2.10 41.56 -25.83
CA PHE A 4 1.11 42.54 -26.31
C PHE A 4 1.82 43.85 -26.67
N LYS A 5 1.70 44.26 -27.92
CA LYS A 5 2.08 45.60 -28.35
C LYS A 5 0.86 46.52 -28.23
N ALA A 6 0.81 47.34 -27.20
CA ALA A 6 -0.15 48.43 -27.14
C ALA A 6 0.29 49.55 -28.11
N VAL A 7 -0.65 50.13 -28.85
CA VAL A 7 -0.41 51.27 -29.77
C VAL A 7 0.11 52.44 -28.92
N GLY A 8 1.36 52.85 -29.15
CA GLY A 8 1.98 53.97 -28.46
C GLY A 8 2.99 53.62 -27.37
N VAL A 9 3.19 52.35 -27.03
CA VAL A 9 4.19 51.93 -26.05
C VAL A 9 5.42 51.38 -26.76
N LYS A 10 6.57 52.01 -26.57
CA LYS A 10 7.85 51.63 -27.21
C LYS A 10 8.52 50.42 -26.54
N THR A 11 8.02 49.93 -25.41
CA THR A 11 8.62 48.82 -24.67
C THR A 11 7.62 47.67 -24.59
N PRO A 12 7.99 46.43 -24.92
CA PRO A 12 7.15 45.27 -24.75
C PRO A 12 6.92 45.00 -23.25
N VAL A 13 5.66 44.91 -22.85
CA VAL A 13 5.28 44.54 -21.48
C VAL A 13 5.22 43.04 -21.41
N ALA A 14 6.04 42.43 -20.53
CA ALA A 14 5.94 41.01 -20.22
C ALA A 14 4.77 40.82 -19.27
N CYS A 15 3.74 40.11 -19.71
CA CYS A 15 2.60 39.71 -18.89
C CYS A 15 2.72 38.23 -18.55
N ARG A 16 2.50 37.89 -17.27
CA ARG A 16 2.31 36.53 -16.82
C ARG A 16 0.82 36.33 -16.65
N PHE A 17 0.26 35.33 -17.33
CA PHE A 17 -1.14 34.99 -17.18
C PHE A 17 -1.27 33.48 -17.02
N ASP A 18 -2.30 33.05 -16.28
CA ASP A 18 -2.64 31.66 -16.14
C ASP A 18 -3.39 31.20 -17.41
N GLU A 19 -2.94 30.11 -18.00
CA GLU A 19 -3.57 29.51 -19.16
C GLU A 19 -4.46 28.36 -18.67
N PHE A 20 -5.75 28.42 -19.05
CA PHE A 20 -6.66 27.32 -18.75
C PHE A 20 -6.45 26.20 -19.78
N THR A 21 -5.69 25.18 -19.39
CA THR A 21 -5.36 24.06 -20.27
C THR A 21 -5.51 22.73 -19.52
N SER A 22 -5.91 21.68 -20.27
CA SER A 22 -5.89 20.31 -19.79
C SER A 22 -4.48 19.70 -19.82
N ASP A 23 -3.53 20.34 -20.48
CA ASP A 23 -2.15 19.86 -20.63
C ASP A 23 -1.30 20.23 -19.40
N VAL A 24 -1.67 19.69 -18.25
CA VAL A 24 -0.97 19.83 -16.96
C VAL A 24 -0.21 18.56 -16.61
N PHE A 25 0.72 18.66 -15.65
CA PHE A 25 1.55 17.54 -15.23
C PHE A 25 0.71 16.33 -14.83
N GLU A 26 -0.33 16.52 -14.01
CA GLU A 26 -1.21 15.48 -13.53
C GLU A 26 -1.82 14.66 -14.67
N ASN A 27 -2.33 15.33 -15.67
CA ASN A 27 -2.96 14.68 -16.83
C ASN A 27 -1.93 13.97 -17.72
N ARG A 28 -0.74 14.55 -17.93
CA ARG A 28 0.36 13.89 -18.68
C ARG A 28 0.81 12.61 -17.96
N TYR A 29 0.91 12.66 -16.63
CA TYR A 29 1.32 11.53 -15.82
C TYR A 29 0.28 10.39 -15.87
N LEU A 30 -1.01 10.71 -15.70
CA LEU A 30 -2.10 9.75 -15.82
C LEU A 30 -2.19 9.15 -17.23
N ARG A 31 -2.07 9.97 -18.27
CA ARG A 31 -2.05 9.51 -19.67
C ARG A 31 -0.94 8.49 -19.92
N ALA A 32 0.26 8.75 -19.41
CA ALA A 32 1.39 7.84 -19.55
C ALA A 32 1.12 6.49 -18.85
N ALA A 33 0.55 6.49 -17.65
CA ALA A 33 0.19 5.27 -16.94
C ALA A 33 -0.89 4.46 -17.67
N VAL A 34 -1.94 5.10 -18.19
CA VAL A 34 -2.98 4.42 -19.00
C VAL A 34 -2.38 3.81 -20.26
N ARG A 35 -1.50 4.56 -20.95
CA ARG A 35 -0.81 4.07 -22.16
C ARG A 35 0.10 2.87 -21.88
N LEU A 36 0.80 2.89 -20.76
CA LEU A 36 1.65 1.79 -20.33
C LEU A 36 0.81 0.57 -19.99
N SER A 37 -0.32 0.74 -19.30
CA SER A 37 -1.25 -0.34 -18.96
C SER A 37 -1.81 -1.06 -20.19
N LEU A 38 -2.02 -0.36 -21.31
CA LEU A 38 -2.46 -0.97 -22.57
C LEU A 38 -1.42 -1.91 -23.21
N ARG A 39 -0.14 -1.80 -22.81
CA ARG A 39 0.94 -2.66 -23.29
C ARG A 39 1.09 -3.94 -22.46
N VAL A 40 0.42 -4.03 -21.31
CA VAL A 40 0.49 -5.21 -20.44
C VAL A 40 -0.16 -6.40 -21.16
N PRO A 41 0.55 -7.54 -21.30
CA PRO A 41 -0.02 -8.76 -21.82
C PRO A 41 -1.10 -9.32 -20.88
N GLY A 42 -2.15 -9.92 -21.46
CA GLY A 42 -3.19 -10.56 -20.66
C GLY A 42 -4.26 -9.63 -20.10
N VAL A 43 -4.22 -8.34 -20.40
CA VAL A 43 -5.33 -7.42 -20.08
C VAL A 43 -6.60 -7.90 -20.78
N LEU A 44 -7.67 -8.11 -20.00
CA LEU A 44 -8.95 -8.58 -20.53
C LEU A 44 -9.50 -7.61 -21.59
N PRO A 45 -10.22 -8.13 -22.62
CA PRO A 45 -10.74 -7.28 -23.69
C PRO A 45 -11.63 -6.12 -23.19
N GLU A 46 -12.44 -6.35 -22.16
CA GLU A 46 -13.29 -5.36 -21.54
C GLU A 46 -12.49 -4.24 -20.84
N ASP A 47 -11.43 -4.59 -20.13
CA ASP A 47 -10.55 -3.61 -19.47
C ASP A 47 -9.71 -2.86 -20.49
N ARG A 48 -9.27 -3.51 -21.57
CA ARG A 48 -8.63 -2.84 -22.68
C ARG A 48 -9.53 -1.79 -23.31
N GLN A 49 -10.82 -2.09 -23.49
CA GLN A 49 -11.79 -1.11 -24.00
C GLN A 49 -12.00 0.07 -23.03
N ARG A 50 -12.00 -0.21 -21.72
CA ARG A 50 -12.09 0.85 -20.68
C ARG A 50 -10.86 1.76 -20.73
N LEU A 51 -9.65 1.18 -20.80
CA LEU A 51 -8.39 1.93 -20.92
C LEU A 51 -8.34 2.77 -22.20
N MET A 52 -8.81 2.24 -23.32
CA MET A 52 -8.89 3.01 -24.58
C MET A 52 -9.83 4.22 -24.47
N ARG A 53 -10.99 4.04 -23.81
CA ARG A 53 -11.92 5.16 -23.56
C ARG A 53 -11.31 6.21 -22.64
N LEU A 54 -10.60 5.78 -21.59
CA LEU A 54 -9.87 6.71 -20.72
C LEU A 54 -8.79 7.45 -21.48
N LEU A 55 -8.03 6.77 -22.36
CA LEU A 55 -6.98 7.41 -23.16
C LEU A 55 -7.55 8.47 -24.12
N ALA A 56 -8.72 8.22 -24.71
CA ALA A 56 -9.41 9.21 -25.56
C ALA A 56 -9.80 10.47 -24.77
N GLY A 57 -10.07 10.36 -23.46
CA GLY A 57 -10.36 11.51 -22.59
C GLY A 57 -9.16 12.46 -22.38
N PHE A 58 -7.94 12.04 -22.74
CA PHE A 58 -6.74 12.87 -22.68
C PHE A 58 -6.44 13.58 -24.01
N GLU A 59 -7.44 13.84 -24.83
CA GLU A 59 -7.28 14.66 -26.02
C GLU A 59 -6.77 16.07 -25.65
N GLY A 60 -5.74 16.56 -26.36
CA GLY A 60 -5.09 17.84 -26.06
C GLY A 60 -4.02 17.79 -24.94
N VAL A 61 -3.83 16.64 -24.27
CA VAL A 61 -2.74 16.44 -23.31
C VAL A 61 -1.50 15.94 -24.06
N ALA A 62 -0.35 16.57 -23.82
CA ALA A 62 0.91 16.20 -24.48
C ALA A 62 1.35 14.77 -24.09
N ASP A 63 1.88 14.05 -25.08
CA ASP A 63 2.48 12.74 -24.89
C ASP A 63 3.98 12.89 -24.64
N VAL A 64 4.33 13.10 -23.38
CA VAL A 64 5.72 13.29 -22.96
C VAL A 64 6.22 12.10 -22.15
N PRO A 65 7.51 11.78 -22.22
CA PRO A 65 8.10 10.80 -21.31
C PRO A 65 7.95 11.26 -19.86
N VAL A 66 7.45 10.37 -19.00
CA VAL A 66 7.36 10.59 -17.55
C VAL A 66 8.04 9.43 -16.83
N ARG A 67 8.61 9.73 -15.67
CA ARG A 67 9.23 8.74 -14.77
C ARG A 67 8.36 8.58 -13.55
N ALA A 68 8.40 7.40 -12.93
CA ALA A 68 7.66 7.17 -11.69
C ALA A 68 8.01 8.24 -10.62
N ASP A 69 9.30 8.53 -10.46
CA ASP A 69 9.80 9.47 -9.46
C ASP A 69 9.40 10.94 -9.69
N ASP A 70 8.92 11.30 -10.87
CA ASP A 70 8.45 12.67 -11.15
C ASP A 70 7.31 13.08 -10.22
N LEU A 71 6.53 12.12 -9.70
CA LEU A 71 5.47 12.37 -8.73
C LEU A 71 6.00 12.92 -7.40
N ASN A 72 7.22 12.58 -7.00
CA ASN A 72 7.82 13.05 -5.75
C ASN A 72 8.01 14.58 -5.70
N SER A 73 8.02 15.22 -6.87
CA SER A 73 8.11 16.69 -6.99
C SER A 73 6.76 17.40 -6.88
N VAL A 74 5.65 16.67 -6.86
CA VAL A 74 4.30 17.24 -6.83
C VAL A 74 3.91 17.60 -5.41
N VAL A 75 3.56 18.87 -5.21
CA VAL A 75 2.97 19.35 -3.96
C VAL A 75 1.46 19.33 -4.10
N PHE A 76 0.80 18.50 -3.30
CA PHE A 76 -0.66 18.46 -3.28
C PHE A 76 -1.23 19.65 -2.51
N THR A 77 -2.09 20.38 -3.17
CA THR A 77 -2.79 21.55 -2.66
C THR A 77 -4.30 21.36 -2.82
N ARG A 78 -5.11 22.30 -2.34
CA ARG A 78 -6.57 22.25 -2.53
C ARG A 78 -7.00 22.20 -4.01
N LEU A 79 -6.15 22.64 -4.93
CA LEU A 79 -6.46 22.66 -6.37
C LEU A 79 -6.25 21.32 -7.05
N ASN A 80 -5.28 20.51 -6.61
CA ASN A 80 -4.91 19.24 -7.25
C ASN A 80 -5.03 18.02 -6.33
N GLN A 81 -5.45 18.17 -5.08
CA GLN A 81 -5.58 17.03 -4.15
C GLN A 81 -6.56 15.94 -4.64
N HIS A 82 -7.54 16.30 -5.46
CA HIS A 82 -8.48 15.35 -6.04
C HIS A 82 -7.81 14.38 -7.03
N TYR A 83 -6.66 14.75 -7.60
CA TYR A 83 -5.84 13.86 -8.43
C TYR A 83 -5.03 12.85 -7.61
N GLU A 84 -4.78 13.10 -6.33
CA GLU A 84 -3.83 12.35 -5.52
C GLU A 84 -4.05 10.82 -5.58
N PRO A 85 -5.27 10.27 -5.40
CA PRO A 85 -5.48 8.83 -5.44
C PRO A 85 -5.10 8.23 -6.81
N ALA A 86 -5.49 8.91 -7.90
CA ALA A 86 -5.19 8.46 -9.26
C ALA A 86 -3.69 8.56 -9.59
N LEU A 87 -3.02 9.63 -9.15
CA LEU A 87 -1.58 9.80 -9.34
C LEU A 87 -0.76 8.78 -8.55
N ARG A 88 -1.17 8.42 -7.34
CA ARG A 88 -0.53 7.36 -6.56
C ARG A 88 -0.66 6.00 -7.24
N LEU A 89 -1.83 5.68 -7.80
CA LEU A 89 -2.03 4.47 -8.60
C LEU A 89 -1.18 4.49 -9.86
N ALA A 90 -1.14 5.61 -10.57
CA ALA A 90 -0.30 5.79 -11.76
C ALA A 90 1.20 5.65 -11.44
N HIS A 91 1.66 6.17 -10.29
CA HIS A 91 3.03 5.98 -9.81
C HIS A 91 3.37 4.50 -9.64
N LEU A 92 2.49 3.74 -8.99
CA LEU A 92 2.66 2.30 -8.80
C LEU A 92 2.81 1.60 -10.16
N LEU A 93 1.94 1.91 -11.12
CA LEU A 93 2.00 1.34 -12.46
C LEU A 93 3.30 1.71 -13.20
N LEU A 94 3.68 2.99 -13.18
CA LEU A 94 4.89 3.47 -13.84
C LEU A 94 6.16 2.91 -13.20
N ALA A 95 6.24 2.82 -11.88
CA ALA A 95 7.39 2.29 -11.17
C ALA A 95 7.63 0.80 -11.50
N HIS A 96 6.57 0.03 -11.57
CA HIS A 96 6.69 -1.42 -11.77
C HIS A 96 6.70 -1.86 -13.23
N LEU A 97 6.02 -1.14 -14.14
CA LEU A 97 5.99 -1.48 -15.56
C LEU A 97 7.22 -0.96 -16.34
N THR A 98 7.82 0.15 -15.91
CA THR A 98 8.97 0.74 -16.61
C THR A 98 10.26 -0.07 -16.40
N LEU A 99 10.40 -0.80 -15.29
CA LEU A 99 11.53 -1.69 -15.04
C LEU A 99 11.64 -2.84 -16.05
N MET A 100 10.58 -3.12 -16.80
CA MET A 100 10.54 -4.19 -17.78
C MET A 100 11.04 -3.81 -19.17
N ASP A 101 11.02 -2.53 -19.49
CA ASP A 101 11.49 -2.03 -20.81
C ASP A 101 13.02 -2.01 -20.92
N GLN A 102 13.74 -2.22 -19.79
CA GLN A 102 15.22 -2.18 -19.73
C GLN A 102 15.91 -3.55 -19.79
N GLN A 103 15.18 -4.66 -19.75
CA GLN A 103 15.76 -6.01 -19.82
C GLN A 103 15.32 -6.79 -21.08
N GLY A 104 15.94 -6.49 -22.23
CA GLY A 104 16.27 -7.45 -23.29
C GLY A 104 15.12 -8.03 -24.13
N GLU A 105 15.35 -8.04 -25.37
CA GLU A 105 14.88 -8.69 -26.61
C GLU A 105 13.96 -9.95 -26.57
N THR A 106 13.09 -10.13 -25.61
CA THR A 106 12.04 -11.16 -25.70
C THR A 106 10.73 -10.63 -25.15
N GLY A 107 9.71 -10.50 -26.03
CA GLY A 107 8.40 -9.93 -25.75
C GLY A 107 7.51 -10.73 -24.81
N ALA A 108 7.96 -10.91 -23.58
CA ALA A 108 7.17 -11.38 -22.47
C ALA A 108 7.25 -10.29 -21.38
N SER A 109 6.38 -9.28 -21.47
CA SER A 109 6.17 -8.34 -20.36
C SER A 109 5.40 -9.08 -19.27
N SER A 110 6.11 -9.70 -18.34
CA SER A 110 5.50 -10.17 -17.11
C SER A 110 5.47 -9.00 -16.14
N PHE A 111 4.27 -8.60 -15.76
CA PHE A 111 4.05 -7.65 -14.66
C PHE A 111 4.32 -8.39 -13.35
N LEU A 112 5.49 -8.19 -12.79
CA LEU A 112 5.82 -8.72 -11.47
C LEU A 112 5.55 -7.63 -10.43
N LEU A 113 4.30 -7.51 -10.01
CA LEU A 113 3.99 -6.78 -8.79
C LEU A 113 4.44 -7.64 -7.62
N ASP A 114 5.27 -7.11 -6.75
CA ASP A 114 5.51 -7.78 -5.47
C ASP A 114 4.24 -7.67 -4.62
N MET A 115 3.43 -8.73 -4.72
CA MET A 115 2.16 -8.79 -4.00
C MET A 115 2.35 -8.83 -2.48
N ASN A 116 3.52 -9.26 -1.99
CA ASN A 116 3.82 -9.23 -0.56
C ASN A 116 3.96 -7.76 -0.11
N ASP A 117 4.83 -6.98 -0.77
CA ASP A 117 5.03 -5.56 -0.45
C ASP A 117 3.72 -4.76 -0.60
N LEU A 118 2.94 -5.02 -1.65
CA LEU A 118 1.64 -4.36 -1.84
C LEU A 118 0.67 -4.69 -0.71
N PHE A 119 0.54 -5.96 -0.35
CA PHE A 119 -0.38 -6.40 0.70
C PHE A 119 0.05 -5.92 2.08
N GLU A 120 1.36 -5.94 2.39
CA GLU A 120 1.92 -5.37 3.61
C GLU A 120 1.55 -3.89 3.77
N ARG A 121 1.85 -3.07 2.77
CA ARG A 121 1.53 -1.62 2.78
C ARG A 121 0.03 -1.35 2.85
N PHE A 122 -0.77 -2.16 2.14
CA PHE A 122 -2.22 -2.04 2.16
C PHE A 122 -2.76 -2.28 3.58
N VAL A 123 -2.39 -3.40 4.20
CA VAL A 123 -2.86 -3.77 5.54
C VAL A 123 -2.35 -2.78 6.59
N GLU A 124 -1.06 -2.41 6.56
CA GLU A 124 -0.48 -1.41 7.45
C GLU A 124 -1.26 -0.08 7.40
N HIS A 125 -1.46 0.45 6.18
CA HIS A 125 -2.14 1.72 6.00
C HIS A 125 -3.60 1.68 6.47
N ARG A 126 -4.33 0.62 6.14
CA ARG A 126 -5.75 0.48 6.50
C ARG A 126 -5.93 0.27 8.00
N LEU A 127 -5.12 -0.59 8.62
CA LEU A 127 -5.13 -0.77 10.08
C LEU A 127 -4.73 0.52 10.83
N GLY A 128 -3.74 1.25 10.31
CA GLY A 128 -3.37 2.55 10.90
C GLY A 128 -4.50 3.58 10.88
N ARG A 129 -5.40 3.50 9.89
CA ARG A 129 -6.61 4.33 9.84
C ARG A 129 -7.70 3.84 10.79
N ALA A 130 -8.00 2.54 10.77
CA ALA A 130 -9.04 1.91 11.58
C ALA A 130 -8.73 2.00 13.09
N LEU A 131 -7.47 1.91 13.48
CA LEU A 131 -7.02 2.00 14.87
C LEU A 131 -6.71 3.42 15.35
N ARG A 132 -6.91 4.44 14.51
CA ARG A 132 -6.60 5.83 14.88
C ARG A 132 -7.33 6.26 16.14
N GLY A 133 -6.56 6.79 17.10
CA GLY A 133 -7.06 7.20 18.43
C GLY A 133 -7.23 6.06 19.44
N ARG A 134 -7.05 4.80 19.01
CA ARG A 134 -7.04 3.61 19.88
C ARG A 134 -5.62 3.08 20.09
N LEU A 135 -4.93 2.76 19.00
CA LEU A 135 -3.55 2.30 19.00
C LEU A 135 -2.76 3.05 17.92
N GLU A 136 -1.47 3.21 18.16
CA GLU A 136 -0.51 3.63 17.15
C GLU A 136 0.02 2.39 16.43
N VAL A 137 -0.10 2.39 15.09
CA VAL A 137 0.44 1.31 14.25
C VAL A 137 1.76 1.77 13.68
N ALA A 138 2.84 1.17 14.15
CA ALA A 138 4.18 1.45 13.71
C ALA A 138 4.66 0.30 12.80
N GLY A 139 4.80 0.60 11.51
CA GLY A 139 5.32 -0.33 10.52
C GLY A 139 6.83 -0.46 10.64
N GLN A 140 7.30 -1.70 10.49
CA GLN A 140 8.72 -2.01 10.26
C GLN A 140 9.72 -1.43 11.29
N LEU A 141 9.31 -1.20 12.53
CA LEU A 141 10.23 -0.85 13.61
C LEU A 141 11.04 -2.07 14.04
N GLY A 142 12.36 -1.97 13.93
CA GLY A 142 13.27 -3.05 14.28
C GLY A 142 13.37 -3.31 15.78
N THR A 143 13.76 -4.55 16.13
CA THR A 143 14.06 -4.97 17.49
C THR A 143 15.15 -6.05 17.49
N HIS A 144 15.63 -6.45 18.64
CA HIS A 144 16.63 -7.53 18.77
C HIS A 144 16.04 -8.67 19.63
N LEU A 145 16.26 -9.92 19.19
CA LEU A 145 15.80 -11.09 19.91
C LEU A 145 16.60 -11.33 21.20
N ALA A 146 17.88 -11.04 21.18
CA ALA A 146 18.79 -11.37 22.26
C ALA A 146 19.38 -10.13 22.94
N PHE A 147 19.82 -10.28 24.19
CA PHE A 147 20.56 -9.25 24.91
C PHE A 147 21.84 -8.86 24.16
N GLY A 148 22.30 -7.63 24.35
CA GLY A 148 23.48 -7.11 23.66
C GLY A 148 23.26 -6.79 22.18
N GLN A 149 22.02 -6.55 21.78
CA GLN A 149 21.61 -6.19 20.43
C GLN A 149 21.97 -7.24 19.35
N GLN A 150 21.92 -8.50 19.73
CA GLN A 150 22.14 -9.64 18.84
C GLN A 150 20.82 -10.07 18.17
N VAL A 151 20.94 -10.63 16.97
CA VAL A 151 19.84 -11.15 16.16
C VAL A 151 18.76 -10.06 15.89
N TRP A 152 19.09 -9.19 14.95
CA TRP A 152 18.18 -8.15 14.46
C TRP A 152 16.94 -8.76 13.82
N MET A 153 15.77 -8.20 14.14
CA MET A 153 14.48 -8.57 13.59
C MET A 153 13.65 -7.32 13.26
N LYS A 154 12.74 -7.46 12.32
CA LYS A 154 11.90 -6.36 11.85
C LYS A 154 10.47 -6.88 11.64
N PRO A 155 9.61 -6.81 12.66
CA PRO A 155 8.18 -7.09 12.51
C PRO A 155 7.53 -6.14 11.51
N ASP A 156 6.56 -6.64 10.75
CA ASP A 156 5.82 -5.80 9.80
C ASP A 156 4.94 -4.78 10.53
N LEU A 157 4.33 -5.19 11.65
CA LEU A 157 3.44 -4.34 12.45
C LEU A 157 3.79 -4.42 13.95
N ARG A 158 3.94 -3.26 14.58
CA ARG A 158 3.94 -3.12 16.04
C ARG A 158 2.78 -2.21 16.43
N PHE A 159 1.96 -2.68 17.35
CA PHE A 159 0.84 -1.92 17.89
C PHE A 159 1.22 -1.34 19.23
N GLN A 160 1.21 -0.01 19.31
CA GLN A 160 1.69 0.71 20.50
C GLN A 160 0.57 1.50 21.15
N ARG A 161 0.64 1.59 22.47
CA ARG A 161 -0.17 2.49 23.27
C ARG A 161 0.72 3.28 24.20
N LEU A 162 0.67 4.61 24.09
CA LEU A 162 1.52 5.51 24.88
C LEU A 162 3.02 5.16 24.78
N GLY A 163 3.47 4.78 23.59
CA GLY A 163 4.86 4.42 23.30
C GLY A 163 5.29 3.01 23.77
N THR A 164 4.38 2.21 24.32
CA THR A 164 4.64 0.83 24.74
C THR A 164 4.00 -0.15 23.75
N ASP A 165 4.76 -1.17 23.33
CA ASP A 165 4.23 -2.25 22.51
C ASP A 165 3.21 -3.06 23.28
N VAL A 166 2.02 -3.22 22.71
CA VAL A 166 0.93 -4.00 23.31
C VAL A 166 0.53 -5.19 22.43
N PHE A 167 0.91 -5.20 21.16
CA PHE A 167 0.65 -6.31 20.26
C PHE A 167 1.63 -6.27 19.07
N VAL A 168 1.83 -7.41 18.40
CA VAL A 168 2.71 -7.51 17.22
C VAL A 168 2.04 -8.33 16.14
N GLY A 169 2.25 -7.92 14.88
CA GLY A 169 1.74 -8.60 13.71
C GLY A 169 2.80 -8.81 12.63
N ASP A 170 2.59 -9.84 11.83
CA ASP A 170 3.37 -10.13 10.65
C ASP A 170 2.43 -10.44 9.49
N ILE A 171 2.68 -9.86 8.31
CA ILE A 171 1.78 -9.90 7.16
C ILE A 171 2.36 -10.83 6.10
N LYS A 172 1.54 -11.72 5.57
CA LYS A 172 1.96 -12.67 4.55
C LYS A 172 0.93 -12.75 3.42
N TYR A 173 1.31 -12.32 2.23
CA TYR A 173 0.47 -12.53 1.05
C TYR A 173 0.56 -14.00 0.62
N LYS A 174 -0.20 -14.82 1.30
CA LYS A 174 -0.37 -16.24 0.99
C LYS A 174 -1.85 -16.54 1.08
N LEU A 175 -2.39 -17.16 0.04
CA LEU A 175 -3.77 -17.62 0.05
C LEU A 175 -3.89 -18.81 1.01
N THR A 176 -4.83 -18.77 1.95
CA THR A 176 -5.11 -19.84 2.89
C THR A 176 -6.60 -20.07 3.00
N ALA A 177 -7.00 -21.34 2.97
CA ALA A 177 -8.42 -21.75 3.11
C ALA A 177 -8.82 -21.94 4.58
N ASP A 178 -7.86 -22.18 5.50
CA ASP A 178 -8.13 -22.57 6.88
C ASP A 178 -7.35 -21.74 7.93
N ALA A 179 -6.82 -20.60 7.52
CA ALA A 179 -5.94 -19.74 8.31
C ALA A 179 -4.73 -20.49 8.91
N ARG A 180 -4.27 -21.56 8.25
CA ARG A 180 -3.05 -22.26 8.67
C ARG A 180 -1.83 -21.53 8.14
N GLY A 181 -1.04 -20.95 9.05
CA GLY A 181 0.30 -20.47 8.76
C GLY A 181 1.27 -21.64 8.49
N ARG A 182 2.36 -21.34 7.74
CA ARG A 182 3.50 -22.26 7.65
C ARG A 182 4.26 -22.28 8.99
N SER A 183 4.91 -23.38 9.31
CA SER A 183 5.72 -23.48 10.54
C SER A 183 6.74 -22.36 10.67
N SER A 184 7.37 -21.95 9.59
CA SER A 184 8.32 -20.82 9.54
C SER A 184 7.69 -19.50 10.01
N ASP A 185 6.44 -19.24 9.62
CA ASP A 185 5.75 -18.00 9.96
C ASP A 185 5.42 -17.96 11.47
N TYR A 186 5.00 -19.11 12.04
CA TYR A 186 4.83 -19.24 13.48
C TYR A 186 6.14 -19.06 14.26
N TYR A 187 7.26 -19.59 13.76
CA TYR A 187 8.57 -19.40 14.42
C TYR A 187 8.99 -17.94 14.39
N GLN A 188 8.74 -17.24 13.29
CA GLN A 188 9.00 -15.82 13.15
C GLN A 188 8.16 -15.01 14.16
N LEU A 189 6.84 -15.25 14.21
CA LEU A 189 5.96 -14.56 15.14
C LEU A 189 6.30 -14.87 16.59
N LEU A 190 6.68 -16.12 16.92
CA LEU A 190 7.14 -16.49 18.26
C LEU A 190 8.41 -15.70 18.65
N ALA A 191 9.35 -15.53 17.73
CA ALA A 191 10.53 -14.72 17.98
C ALA A 191 10.16 -13.26 18.26
N TYR A 192 9.25 -12.68 17.49
CA TYR A 192 8.75 -11.31 17.70
C TYR A 192 8.07 -11.13 19.04
N THR A 193 7.12 -12.01 19.38
CA THR A 193 6.44 -11.96 20.68
C THR A 193 7.41 -12.14 21.85
N THR A 194 8.48 -12.93 21.67
CA THR A 194 9.51 -13.13 22.68
C THR A 194 10.40 -11.89 22.84
N ALA A 195 10.86 -11.30 21.75
CA ALA A 195 11.71 -10.13 21.78
C ALA A 195 11.03 -8.87 22.36
N LEU A 196 9.71 -8.76 22.17
CA LEU A 196 8.90 -7.65 22.65
C LEU A 196 8.22 -7.93 24.01
N ASP A 197 8.47 -9.10 24.58
CA ASP A 197 7.83 -9.59 25.83
C ASP A 197 6.31 -9.53 25.78
N LEU A 198 5.72 -9.90 24.63
CA LEU A 198 4.29 -9.91 24.42
C LEU A 198 3.73 -11.33 24.57
N PRO A 199 2.58 -11.52 25.24
CA PRO A 199 1.96 -12.85 25.37
C PRO A 199 1.29 -13.32 24.08
N GLU A 200 0.94 -12.40 23.18
CA GLU A 200 0.20 -12.71 21.97
C GLU A 200 0.72 -11.94 20.74
N GLY A 201 0.48 -12.50 19.56
CA GLY A 201 0.76 -11.87 18.28
C GLY A 201 -0.08 -12.50 17.15
N VAL A 202 -0.12 -11.86 15.97
CA VAL A 202 -0.97 -12.28 14.85
C VAL A 202 -0.19 -12.40 13.54
N LEU A 203 -0.46 -13.47 12.78
CA LEU A 203 -0.14 -13.61 11.36
C LEU A 203 -1.36 -13.21 10.54
N ILE A 204 -1.20 -12.27 9.63
CA ILE A 204 -2.27 -11.77 8.79
C ILE A 204 -2.09 -12.32 7.37
N TYR A 205 -3.09 -13.03 6.87
CA TYR A 205 -3.10 -13.67 5.56
C TYR A 205 -4.23 -13.14 4.68
N ALA A 206 -4.11 -13.37 3.36
CA ALA A 206 -5.23 -13.25 2.45
C ALA A 206 -6.09 -14.53 2.49
N LEU A 207 -7.41 -14.40 2.61
CA LEU A 207 -8.36 -15.51 2.66
C LEU A 207 -8.71 -15.98 1.25
N VAL A 208 -8.85 -17.30 1.09
CA VAL A 208 -9.51 -17.94 -0.06
C VAL A 208 -10.98 -18.18 0.29
N ASP A 209 -11.85 -18.07 -0.69
CA ASP A 209 -13.30 -18.31 -0.57
C ASP A 209 -13.66 -19.49 0.35
N GLY A 210 -14.61 -19.26 1.26
CA GLY A 210 -15.15 -20.26 2.17
C GLY A 210 -14.23 -20.70 3.31
N GLY A 211 -13.10 -20.01 3.51
CA GLY A 211 -12.16 -20.29 4.58
C GLY A 211 -12.60 -19.78 5.97
N ARG A 212 -11.89 -20.19 7.00
CA ARG A 212 -12.05 -19.67 8.37
C ARG A 212 -11.13 -18.47 8.56
N PRO A 213 -11.66 -17.31 8.99
CA PRO A 213 -10.85 -16.11 9.13
C PRO A 213 -9.86 -16.15 10.29
N GLU A 214 -10.11 -16.96 11.33
CA GLU A 214 -9.31 -16.93 12.57
C GLU A 214 -8.93 -18.32 13.07
N ARG A 215 -7.71 -18.42 13.63
CA ARG A 215 -7.21 -19.58 14.36
C ARG A 215 -6.20 -19.15 15.43
N SER A 216 -6.10 -19.92 16.52
CA SER A 216 -5.15 -19.68 17.61
C SER A 216 -4.34 -20.93 17.95
N VAL A 217 -3.07 -20.75 18.26
CA VAL A 217 -2.15 -21.80 18.67
C VAL A 217 -1.48 -21.39 19.98
N LYS A 218 -1.66 -22.19 21.04
CA LYS A 218 -0.94 -22.00 22.31
C LYS A 218 0.42 -22.68 22.24
N VAL A 219 1.46 -21.91 22.50
CA VAL A 219 2.85 -22.41 22.47
C VAL A 219 3.16 -23.17 23.77
N LYS A 220 3.65 -24.40 23.65
CA LYS A 220 4.05 -25.20 24.80
C LYS A 220 5.19 -24.52 25.56
N HIS A 221 5.08 -24.48 26.89
CA HIS A 221 6.12 -23.99 27.80
C HIS A 221 6.56 -22.53 27.62
N ALA A 222 5.87 -21.73 26.77
CA ALA A 222 6.23 -20.34 26.53
C ALA A 222 5.20 -19.33 27.05
N GLY A 223 4.02 -19.79 27.48
CA GLY A 223 2.95 -18.88 27.93
C GLY A 223 2.43 -17.92 26.83
N LYS A 224 2.68 -18.25 25.56
CA LYS A 224 2.35 -17.38 24.41
C LYS A 224 1.25 -17.99 23.56
N THR A 225 0.42 -17.13 22.99
CA THR A 225 -0.61 -17.50 22.00
C THR A 225 -0.33 -16.82 20.68
N LEU A 226 -0.21 -17.60 19.61
CA LEU A 226 0.00 -17.11 18.26
C LEU A 226 -1.30 -17.26 17.47
N HIS A 227 -1.80 -16.14 16.97
CA HIS A 227 -3.03 -16.09 16.19
C HIS A 227 -2.73 -16.05 14.71
N THR A 228 -3.66 -16.53 13.91
CA THR A 228 -3.71 -16.25 12.48
C THR A 228 -5.06 -15.63 12.17
N PHE A 229 -5.06 -14.60 11.36
CA PHE A 229 -6.25 -13.93 10.87
C PHE A 229 -6.16 -13.81 9.34
N ALA A 230 -7.22 -14.16 8.63
CA ALA A 230 -7.23 -14.09 7.18
C ALA A 230 -8.28 -13.06 6.72
N ILE A 231 -7.84 -12.11 5.87
CA ILE A 231 -8.66 -11.03 5.33
C ILE A 231 -9.24 -11.49 4.00
N ASP A 232 -10.57 -11.43 3.87
CA ASP A 232 -11.24 -11.67 2.58
C ASP A 232 -11.05 -10.46 1.66
N LEU A 233 -10.42 -10.70 0.51
CA LEU A 233 -10.14 -9.70 -0.51
C LEU A 233 -11.04 -9.86 -1.74
N THR A 234 -12.01 -10.78 -1.72
CA THR A 234 -12.81 -11.14 -2.92
C THR A 234 -13.98 -10.19 -3.18
N GLY A 235 -14.36 -9.40 -2.19
CA GLY A 235 -15.48 -8.46 -2.27
C GLY A 235 -15.17 -7.12 -2.93
N GLY A 236 -16.12 -6.21 -2.86
CA GLY A 236 -15.92 -4.80 -3.22
C GLY A 236 -15.07 -4.05 -2.18
N VAL A 237 -14.82 -2.76 -2.44
CA VAL A 237 -13.99 -1.92 -1.54
C VAL A 237 -14.58 -1.87 -0.13
N ASP A 238 -15.90 -1.76 -0.03
CA ASP A 238 -16.60 -1.69 1.27
C ASP A 238 -16.51 -3.00 2.04
N ASP A 239 -16.54 -4.16 1.35
CA ASP A 239 -16.40 -5.48 1.99
C ASP A 239 -14.99 -5.65 2.57
N VAL A 240 -13.98 -5.23 1.82
CA VAL A 240 -12.58 -5.28 2.28
C VAL A 240 -12.36 -4.30 3.43
N ASP A 241 -12.96 -3.11 3.40
CA ASP A 241 -12.88 -2.14 4.49
C ASP A 241 -13.54 -2.70 5.76
N ASN A 242 -14.68 -3.37 5.66
CA ASN A 242 -15.33 -4.05 6.79
C ASN A 242 -14.44 -5.16 7.37
N ALA A 243 -13.79 -5.97 6.54
CA ALA A 243 -12.87 -7.01 7.00
C ALA A 243 -11.64 -6.44 7.75
N ILE A 244 -11.16 -5.27 7.33
CA ILE A 244 -10.08 -4.54 8.04
C ILE A 244 -10.58 -3.98 9.37
N GLU A 245 -11.79 -3.43 9.44
CA GLU A 245 -12.38 -2.94 10.69
C GLU A 245 -12.60 -4.10 11.68
N GLU A 246 -13.08 -5.26 11.23
CA GLU A 246 -13.19 -6.47 12.05
C GLU A 246 -11.82 -6.90 12.62
N LEU A 247 -10.77 -6.89 11.81
CA LEU A 247 -9.41 -7.17 12.27
C LEU A 247 -8.93 -6.12 13.27
N ALA A 248 -9.21 -4.84 13.04
CA ALA A 248 -8.84 -3.75 13.93
C ALA A 248 -9.52 -3.88 15.30
N ASP A 249 -10.82 -4.17 15.33
CA ASP A 249 -11.57 -4.40 16.56
C ASP A 249 -11.07 -5.65 17.30
N TRP A 250 -10.74 -6.68 16.56
CA TRP A 250 -10.18 -7.92 17.10
C TRP A 250 -8.80 -7.68 17.76
N ILE A 251 -7.92 -6.90 17.14
CA ILE A 251 -6.61 -6.51 17.68
C ILE A 251 -6.81 -5.65 18.93
N TRP A 252 -7.70 -4.65 18.86
CA TRP A 252 -7.99 -3.76 19.97
C TRP A 252 -8.45 -4.51 21.21
N ALA A 253 -9.42 -5.43 21.07
CA ALA A 253 -9.95 -6.20 22.16
C ALA A 253 -8.86 -7.03 22.90
N ARG A 254 -7.89 -7.60 22.15
CA ARG A 254 -6.78 -8.37 22.73
C ARG A 254 -5.72 -7.49 23.37
N SER A 255 -5.38 -6.38 22.72
CA SER A 255 -4.43 -5.41 23.28
C SER A 255 -4.90 -4.84 24.62
N PHE A 256 -6.21 -4.72 24.83
CA PHE A 256 -6.79 -4.18 26.05
C PHE A 256 -6.72 -5.16 27.22
N GLN A 257 -6.87 -6.46 26.95
CA GLN A 257 -6.78 -7.49 28.01
C GLN A 257 -5.39 -7.55 28.64
N GLN A 258 -4.34 -7.18 27.93
CA GLN A 258 -2.96 -7.15 28.41
C GLN A 258 -2.68 -6.00 29.39
N ILE A 259 -3.44 -4.92 29.30
CA ILE A 259 -3.24 -3.71 30.12
C ILE A 259 -3.93 -3.82 31.49
N GLY A 260 -4.92 -4.70 31.64
CA GLY A 260 -5.68 -4.92 32.88
C GLY A 260 -5.07 -5.91 33.85
N LEU A 261 -3.90 -6.49 33.55
CA LEU A 261 -3.22 -7.52 34.37
C LEU A 261 -1.93 -7.03 35.03
N SER A 262 -1.65 -5.72 35.05
CA SER A 262 -0.51 -5.09 35.71
C SER A 262 -0.94 -4.23 36.91
#